data_a80c6f36a5941a471361cc91a2381add
#
_entry.id   a80c6f36a5941a471361cc91a2381add
#
_cell.length_a   1.000
_cell.length_b   1.000
_cell.length_c   1.000
_cell.angle_alpha   90.00
_cell.angle_beta   90.00
_cell.angle_gamma   90.00
#
_symmetry.space_group_name_H-M   'P 1'
#
loop_
_entity.id
_entity.type
_entity.pdbx_description
1 polymer ?
#
loop_
_entity_poly.entity_id
_entity_poly.type
_entity_poly.pdbx_seq_one_letter_code
_entity_poly.pdbx_strand_id
1 'polypeptide(L)'
;MTTLLLAIAFAAQTATPAAAPPSDVKPGSITCEECPYPYPSSYLPLTLYGQDVRIAYMDVAPNGTANGHTVVLLHGNNFAGFYFGGPIDILRKAGFRVVVPDQIGYGRSSKPIIPYNFHDMARNTRLILQHLKIERVMVVGHSMGGMLAARFATQYPDMVERLVLYNPIGLVDGRFDRPWDSTDESYKRTLGATFQSVRNGLMRYVSHNPAAWTPEFEAYARIRYSWTLGAEWPRLAMVQTLLGQVQYLDPVVHDWAHIKAPTLVFGGAEDSLAGTAKNFQDRMKFIADTIPNGKARLLLLPGLGHVPHMEAPDKTYPPLLSFLKEGLATQ
;
A
#
# COMPACT_ATOMS: atom_id res chain seq x y z
N MET A 1 -4.93 49.44 -41.37
CA MET A 1 -4.36 48.39 -40.49
C MET A 1 -5.12 48.42 -39.16
N THR A 2 -6.08 47.52 -39.00
CA THR A 2 -6.96 47.50 -37.83
C THR A 2 -6.53 46.32 -36.98
N THR A 3 -5.95 46.63 -35.81
CA THR A 3 -5.43 45.63 -34.87
C THR A 3 -6.59 45.06 -34.03
N LEU A 4 -6.89 43.80 -34.20
CA LEU A 4 -7.91 43.08 -33.42
C LEU A 4 -7.28 42.60 -32.10
N LEU A 5 -7.69 43.19 -30.98
CA LEU A 5 -7.33 42.73 -29.65
C LEU A 5 -8.24 41.57 -29.25
N LEU A 6 -7.68 40.36 -29.18
CA LEU A 6 -8.36 39.19 -28.64
C LEU A 6 -8.28 39.25 -27.10
N ALA A 7 -9.40 39.51 -26.44
CA ALA A 7 -9.52 39.39 -24.99
C ALA A 7 -9.72 37.91 -24.61
N ILE A 8 -8.71 37.30 -23.99
CA ILE A 8 -8.81 35.94 -23.39
C ILE A 8 -9.51 36.10 -22.02
N ALA A 9 -10.77 35.70 -21.95
CA ALA A 9 -11.48 35.62 -20.70
C ALA A 9 -10.98 34.39 -19.91
N PHE A 10 -10.22 34.60 -18.84
CA PHE A 10 -9.95 33.58 -17.85
C PHE A 10 -11.24 33.30 -17.05
N ALA A 11 -11.87 32.17 -17.28
CA ALA A 11 -12.92 31.70 -16.42
C ALA A 11 -12.30 31.33 -15.06
N ALA A 12 -12.57 32.12 -14.04
CA ALA A 12 -12.23 31.79 -12.66
C ALA A 12 -12.98 30.51 -12.28
N GLN A 13 -12.26 29.40 -12.17
CA GLN A 13 -12.80 28.20 -11.53
C GLN A 13 -13.08 28.56 -10.07
N THR A 14 -14.36 28.66 -9.72
CA THR A 14 -14.79 28.82 -8.34
C THR A 14 -14.35 27.57 -7.58
N ALA A 15 -13.33 27.72 -6.73
CA ALA A 15 -12.89 26.67 -5.82
C ALA A 15 -14.09 26.25 -4.96
N THR A 16 -14.47 24.99 -5.03
CA THR A 16 -15.49 24.42 -4.14
C THR A 16 -15.07 24.72 -2.69
N PRO A 17 -15.93 25.30 -1.85
CA PRO A 17 -15.59 25.58 -0.47
C PRO A 17 -15.07 24.33 0.22
N ALA A 18 -13.96 24.44 0.93
CA ALA A 18 -13.42 23.34 1.71
C ALA A 18 -14.49 22.84 2.68
N ALA A 19 -14.80 21.54 2.64
CA ALA A 19 -15.75 20.97 3.59
C ALA A 19 -15.28 21.22 5.02
N ALA A 20 -16.19 21.72 5.86
CA ALA A 20 -15.88 21.92 7.27
C ALA A 20 -15.42 20.59 7.89
N PRO A 21 -14.40 20.60 8.77
CA PRO A 21 -13.98 19.38 9.43
C PRO A 21 -15.14 18.79 10.24
N PRO A 22 -15.30 17.45 10.25
CA PRO A 22 -16.38 16.81 10.99
C PRO A 22 -16.21 17.07 12.49
N SER A 23 -17.23 17.69 13.11
CA SER A 23 -17.18 18.12 14.52
C SER A 23 -17.29 16.96 15.52
N ASP A 24 -17.71 15.79 15.06
CA ASP A 24 -17.89 14.57 15.86
C ASP A 24 -16.65 13.67 15.88
N VAL A 25 -15.61 13.99 15.10
CA VAL A 25 -14.32 13.27 15.16
C VAL A 25 -13.52 13.73 16.38
N LYS A 26 -13.18 12.78 17.24
CA LYS A 26 -12.37 12.99 18.43
C LYS A 26 -10.90 12.64 18.15
N PRO A 27 -9.94 13.12 18.96
CA PRO A 27 -8.54 12.71 18.88
C PRO A 27 -8.41 11.17 18.92
N GLY A 28 -7.74 10.61 17.92
CA GLY A 28 -7.44 9.18 17.82
C GLY A 28 -6.03 8.86 18.30
N SER A 29 -5.78 7.58 18.57
CA SER A 29 -4.46 7.07 18.97
C SER A 29 -3.57 6.84 17.77
N ILE A 30 -2.30 7.28 17.83
CA ILE A 30 -1.31 6.95 16.80
C ILE A 30 -1.00 5.46 16.72
N THR A 31 -1.42 4.66 17.70
CA THR A 31 -1.35 3.19 17.72
C THR A 31 -2.58 2.52 17.09
N CYS A 32 -3.46 3.32 16.47
CA CYS A 32 -4.59 2.80 15.66
C CYS A 32 -5.56 1.94 16.46
N GLU A 33 -5.86 2.33 17.71
CA GLU A 33 -6.79 1.59 18.58
C GLU A 33 -8.21 1.57 18.01
N GLU A 34 -8.62 2.67 17.37
CA GLU A 34 -9.91 2.84 16.71
C GLU A 34 -10.00 2.21 15.31
N CYS A 35 -8.91 1.69 14.78
CA CYS A 35 -8.90 1.10 13.44
C CYS A 35 -9.65 -0.23 13.40
N PRO A 36 -10.44 -0.49 12.35
CA PRO A 36 -11.32 -1.67 12.26
C PRO A 36 -10.56 -2.92 11.80
N TYR A 37 -9.69 -3.45 12.66
CA TYR A 37 -8.97 -4.69 12.34
C TYR A 37 -9.93 -5.86 12.22
N PRO A 38 -9.90 -6.60 11.10
CA PRO A 38 -10.81 -7.73 10.87
C PRO A 38 -10.48 -8.96 11.73
N TYR A 39 -9.22 -9.05 12.22
CA TYR A 39 -8.72 -10.15 13.01
C TYR A 39 -7.84 -9.66 14.17
N PRO A 40 -7.64 -10.46 15.23
CA PRO A 40 -6.75 -10.11 16.34
C PRO A 40 -5.33 -9.86 15.86
N SER A 41 -4.68 -8.85 16.46
CA SER A 41 -3.28 -8.54 16.22
C SER A 41 -2.39 -9.18 17.30
N SER A 42 -1.29 -9.77 16.86
CA SER A 42 -0.15 -10.19 17.69
C SER A 42 1.00 -9.23 17.53
N TYR A 43 1.98 -9.28 18.42
CA TYR A 43 3.12 -8.36 18.43
C TYR A 43 4.44 -9.14 18.55
N LEU A 44 5.41 -8.78 17.71
CA LEU A 44 6.79 -9.25 17.82
C LEU A 44 7.64 -8.09 18.35
N PRO A 45 8.28 -8.21 19.52
CA PRO A 45 9.23 -7.22 20.01
C PRO A 45 10.51 -7.26 19.17
N LEU A 46 11.04 -6.08 18.85
CA LEU A 46 12.27 -5.87 18.11
C LEU A 46 13.07 -4.73 18.73
N THR A 47 14.39 -4.70 18.52
CA THR A 47 15.20 -3.50 18.75
C THR A 47 15.68 -2.96 17.42
N LEU A 48 15.29 -1.73 17.08
CA LEU A 48 15.67 -1.06 15.85
C LEU A 48 16.39 0.24 16.18
N TYR A 49 17.60 0.42 15.66
CA TYR A 49 18.39 1.64 15.90
C TYR A 49 18.51 2.00 17.38
N GLY A 50 18.69 0.99 18.25
CA GLY A 50 18.78 1.16 19.70
C GLY A 50 17.47 1.50 20.41
N GLN A 51 16.34 1.44 19.74
CA GLN A 51 15.01 1.70 20.29
C GLN A 51 14.22 0.38 20.38
N ASP A 52 13.61 0.12 21.53
CA ASP A 52 12.70 -1.01 21.70
C ASP A 52 11.37 -0.68 21.04
N VAL A 53 10.97 -1.51 20.10
CA VAL A 53 9.77 -1.38 19.30
C VAL A 53 9.01 -2.69 19.23
N ARG A 54 7.75 -2.65 18.81
CA ARG A 54 6.97 -3.84 18.47
C ARG A 54 6.43 -3.72 17.07
N ILE A 55 6.47 -4.80 16.30
CA ILE A 55 5.78 -4.91 15.03
C ILE A 55 4.50 -5.72 15.23
N ALA A 56 3.37 -5.13 14.83
CA ALA A 56 2.07 -5.79 14.90
C ALA A 56 1.84 -6.62 13.62
N TYR A 57 1.11 -7.72 13.76
CA TYR A 57 0.68 -8.54 12.63
C TYR A 57 -0.59 -9.32 12.97
N MET A 58 -1.40 -9.60 11.96
CA MET A 58 -2.45 -10.61 12.05
C MET A 58 -1.90 -11.92 11.48
N ASP A 59 -2.17 -13.04 12.16
CA ASP A 59 -1.86 -14.41 11.72
C ASP A 59 -3.17 -15.19 11.71
N VAL A 60 -3.70 -15.44 10.53
CA VAL A 60 -5.05 -15.95 10.34
C VAL A 60 -5.01 -17.35 9.74
N ALA A 61 -5.50 -18.32 10.50
CA ALA A 61 -5.59 -19.72 10.06
C ALA A 61 -6.59 -19.88 8.90
N PRO A 62 -6.40 -20.88 8.03
CA PRO A 62 -7.35 -21.21 7.00
C PRO A 62 -8.73 -21.54 7.59
N ASN A 63 -9.78 -21.33 6.80
CA ASN A 63 -11.14 -21.72 7.15
C ASN A 63 -11.47 -23.05 6.46
N GLY A 64 -11.43 -24.16 7.20
CA GLY A 64 -11.57 -25.52 6.68
C GLY A 64 -10.21 -26.18 6.38
N THR A 65 -10.13 -27.00 5.34
CA THR A 65 -8.92 -27.76 5.00
C THR A 65 -7.77 -26.83 4.60
N ALA A 66 -6.63 -26.94 5.29
CA ALA A 66 -5.43 -26.19 4.97
C ALA A 66 -4.78 -26.74 3.68
N ASN A 67 -4.37 -25.84 2.77
CA ASN A 67 -3.62 -26.22 1.56
C ASN A 67 -2.09 -26.27 1.78
N GLY A 68 -1.62 -26.05 3.00
CA GLY A 68 -0.20 -26.09 3.36
C GLY A 68 0.61 -24.84 3.03
N HIS A 69 -0.01 -23.82 2.39
CA HIS A 69 0.68 -22.62 1.95
C HIS A 69 0.27 -21.37 2.77
N THR A 70 1.20 -20.44 2.87
CA THR A 70 0.99 -19.16 3.53
C THR A 70 1.07 -18.00 2.54
N VAL A 71 0.14 -17.05 2.67
CA VAL A 71 0.18 -15.77 1.94
C VAL A 71 0.52 -14.65 2.91
N VAL A 72 1.52 -13.82 2.60
CA VAL A 72 1.76 -12.56 3.28
C VAL A 72 1.18 -11.40 2.49
N LEU A 73 0.37 -10.54 3.13
CA LEU A 73 -0.22 -9.34 2.54
C LEU A 73 0.53 -8.11 3.04
N LEU A 74 1.15 -7.37 2.13
CA LEU A 74 1.91 -6.14 2.43
C LEU A 74 1.10 -4.91 2.00
N HIS A 75 0.76 -4.08 2.98
CA HIS A 75 -0.15 -2.94 2.80
C HIS A 75 0.49 -1.75 2.08
N GLY A 76 -0.37 -0.88 1.54
CA GLY A 76 0.00 0.39 0.92
C GLY A 76 0.29 1.50 1.94
N ASN A 77 0.78 2.62 1.43
CA ASN A 77 1.02 3.84 2.20
C ASN A 77 -0.22 4.40 2.85
N ASN A 78 -0.72 5.02 3.49
CA ASN A 78 -1.99 5.52 4.05
C ASN A 78 -2.87 4.48 4.77
N PHE A 79 -2.54 3.20 4.70
CA PHE A 79 -3.27 2.11 5.33
C PHE A 79 -2.34 1.28 6.24
N ALA A 80 -2.90 0.25 6.83
CA ALA A 80 -2.23 -0.82 7.54
C ALA A 80 -3.02 -2.11 7.29
N GLY A 81 -2.73 -3.19 7.98
CA GLY A 81 -3.39 -4.47 7.75
C GLY A 81 -4.92 -4.46 7.80
N PHE A 82 -5.52 -3.47 8.46
CA PHE A 82 -6.98 -3.40 8.67
C PHE A 82 -7.81 -3.34 7.37
N TYR A 83 -7.27 -2.83 6.25
CA TYR A 83 -8.04 -2.73 5.00
C TYR A 83 -8.02 -4.01 4.16
N PHE A 84 -7.36 -5.05 4.63
CA PHE A 84 -7.30 -6.35 3.94
C PHE A 84 -8.38 -7.36 4.39
N GLY A 85 -9.46 -6.94 5.05
CA GLY A 85 -10.50 -7.84 5.53
C GLY A 85 -11.00 -8.81 4.45
N GLY A 86 -11.46 -8.28 3.31
CA GLY A 86 -11.92 -9.09 2.19
C GLY A 86 -10.85 -10.02 1.61
N PRO A 87 -9.64 -9.55 1.25
CA PRO A 87 -8.53 -10.41 0.84
C PRO A 87 -8.18 -11.52 1.83
N ILE A 88 -8.17 -11.24 3.14
CA ILE A 88 -7.93 -12.27 4.15
C ILE A 88 -9.02 -13.34 4.08
N ASP A 89 -10.28 -12.93 4.03
CA ASP A 89 -11.43 -13.84 4.03
C ASP A 89 -11.44 -14.79 2.83
N ILE A 90 -11.16 -14.29 1.63
CA ILE A 90 -11.15 -15.14 0.44
C ILE A 90 -9.95 -16.09 0.42
N LEU A 91 -8.80 -15.66 0.91
CA LEU A 91 -7.60 -16.50 0.99
C LEU A 91 -7.76 -17.63 2.01
N ARG A 92 -8.26 -17.31 3.21
CA ARG A 92 -8.50 -18.33 4.23
C ARG A 92 -9.58 -19.35 3.83
N LYS A 93 -10.64 -18.89 3.13
CA LYS A 93 -11.65 -19.80 2.53
C LYS A 93 -11.04 -20.71 1.46
N ALA A 94 -9.98 -20.25 0.80
CA ALA A 94 -9.23 -21.03 -0.19
C ALA A 94 -8.16 -21.95 0.43
N GLY A 95 -8.10 -22.07 1.77
CA GLY A 95 -7.20 -22.95 2.50
C GLY A 95 -5.83 -22.36 2.84
N PHE A 96 -5.58 -21.09 2.54
CA PHE A 96 -4.32 -20.43 2.89
C PHE A 96 -4.28 -19.96 4.35
N ARG A 97 -3.13 -20.08 5.01
CA ARG A 97 -2.77 -19.25 6.17
C ARG A 97 -2.44 -17.86 5.67
N VAL A 98 -2.89 -16.81 6.37
CA VAL A 98 -2.67 -15.42 5.94
C VAL A 98 -1.96 -14.65 7.03
N VAL A 99 -0.81 -14.06 6.71
CA VAL A 99 -0.03 -13.20 7.62
C VAL A 99 -0.07 -11.77 7.08
N VAL A 100 -0.43 -10.82 7.94
CA VAL A 100 -0.57 -9.41 7.54
C VAL A 100 0.18 -8.52 8.52
N PRO A 101 1.44 -8.18 8.24
CA PRO A 101 2.19 -7.22 9.05
C PRO A 101 1.65 -5.79 8.90
N ASP A 102 1.58 -5.05 10.02
CA ASP A 102 1.66 -3.60 9.96
C ASP A 102 3.14 -3.21 9.94
N GLN A 103 3.62 -2.62 8.88
CA GLN A 103 5.02 -2.21 8.84
C GLN A 103 5.33 -1.19 9.96
N ILE A 104 6.57 -1.19 10.47
CA ILE A 104 6.99 -0.20 11.47
C ILE A 104 6.67 1.21 10.95
N GLY A 105 6.05 2.03 11.79
CA GLY A 105 5.53 3.35 11.41
C GLY A 105 4.04 3.37 11.03
N TYR A 106 3.40 2.21 10.83
CA TYR A 106 2.00 2.08 10.44
C TYR A 106 1.14 1.32 11.47
N GLY A 107 -0.15 1.49 11.38
CA GLY A 107 -1.16 0.73 12.10
C GLY A 107 -0.88 0.58 13.58
N ARG A 108 -0.93 -0.64 14.09
CA ARG A 108 -0.65 -0.98 15.49
C ARG A 108 0.83 -1.17 15.81
N SER A 109 1.72 -1.10 14.82
CA SER A 109 3.17 -1.12 15.04
C SER A 109 3.69 0.17 15.66
N SER A 110 4.85 0.10 16.31
CA SER A 110 5.54 1.27 16.89
C SER A 110 5.85 2.33 15.84
N LYS A 111 5.93 3.59 16.29
CA LYS A 111 6.21 4.79 15.47
C LYS A 111 7.55 5.44 15.84
N PRO A 112 8.70 4.72 15.71
CA PRO A 112 10.00 5.32 15.99
C PRO A 112 10.36 6.34 14.93
N ILE A 113 11.10 7.38 15.30
CA ILE A 113 11.74 8.28 14.34
C ILE A 113 13.09 7.67 13.99
N ILE A 114 13.18 7.03 12.82
CA ILE A 114 14.34 6.29 12.34
C ILE A 114 14.51 6.51 10.83
N PRO A 115 15.65 6.19 10.22
CA PRO A 115 15.78 6.12 8.77
C PRO A 115 15.01 4.91 8.23
N TYR A 116 13.85 5.18 7.60
CA TYR A 116 13.06 4.13 6.97
C TYR A 116 13.60 3.76 5.60
N ASN A 117 13.57 2.45 5.27
CA ASN A 117 13.94 1.92 3.97
C ASN A 117 13.27 0.56 3.73
N PHE A 118 13.16 0.13 2.46
CA PHE A 118 12.52 -1.15 2.13
C PHE A 118 13.35 -2.37 2.52
N HIS A 119 14.68 -2.26 2.65
CA HIS A 119 15.51 -3.36 3.12
C HIS A 119 15.18 -3.76 4.55
N ASP A 120 15.07 -2.77 5.44
CA ASP A 120 14.68 -3.02 6.84
C ASP A 120 13.24 -3.48 6.96
N MET A 121 12.31 -2.92 6.17
CA MET A 121 10.91 -3.39 6.15
C MET A 121 10.83 -4.86 5.69
N ALA A 122 11.58 -5.25 4.66
CA ALA A 122 11.66 -6.63 4.20
C ALA A 122 12.25 -7.55 5.28
N ARG A 123 13.34 -7.10 5.95
CA ARG A 123 13.93 -7.82 7.07
C ARG A 123 12.93 -8.00 8.23
N ASN A 124 12.19 -6.96 8.59
CA ASN A 124 11.20 -7.02 9.66
C ASN A 124 10.05 -7.99 9.31
N THR A 125 9.60 -7.99 8.06
CA THR A 125 8.62 -8.98 7.55
C THR A 125 9.19 -10.41 7.67
N ARG A 126 10.44 -10.63 7.27
CA ARG A 126 11.11 -11.94 7.44
C ARG A 126 11.19 -12.37 8.90
N LEU A 127 11.48 -11.45 9.83
CA LEU A 127 11.54 -11.77 11.27
C LEU A 127 10.19 -12.28 11.81
N ILE A 128 9.06 -11.72 11.35
CA ILE A 128 7.72 -12.25 11.67
C ILE A 128 7.57 -13.68 11.13
N LEU A 129 7.92 -13.91 9.86
CA LEU A 129 7.80 -15.24 9.25
C LEU A 129 8.67 -16.28 9.97
N GLN A 130 9.89 -15.92 10.36
CA GLN A 130 10.77 -16.78 11.15
C GLN A 130 10.19 -17.07 12.54
N HIS A 131 9.63 -16.05 13.23
CA HIS A 131 8.96 -16.23 14.51
C HIS A 131 7.77 -17.21 14.39
N LEU A 132 7.04 -17.15 13.30
CA LEU A 132 5.92 -18.04 12.98
C LEU A 132 6.34 -19.39 12.38
N LYS A 133 7.66 -19.63 12.22
CA LYS A 133 8.25 -20.84 11.61
C LYS A 133 7.77 -21.07 10.17
N ILE A 134 7.63 -20.00 9.41
CA ILE A 134 7.25 -20.02 8.00
C ILE A 134 8.52 -19.86 7.17
N GLU A 135 8.89 -20.91 6.46
CA GLU A 135 10.10 -20.95 5.63
C GLU A 135 9.86 -20.39 4.23
N ARG A 136 8.67 -20.63 3.67
CA ARG A 136 8.28 -20.20 2.33
C ARG A 136 6.90 -19.57 2.34
N VAL A 137 6.70 -18.61 1.44
CA VAL A 137 5.50 -17.76 1.45
C VAL A 137 5.18 -17.25 0.05
N MET A 138 3.89 -17.09 -0.24
CA MET A 138 3.43 -16.29 -1.37
C MET A 138 3.28 -14.84 -0.91
N VAL A 139 3.81 -13.89 -1.68
CA VAL A 139 3.84 -12.47 -1.30
C VAL A 139 2.87 -11.68 -2.18
N VAL A 140 1.94 -10.97 -1.56
CA VAL A 140 1.02 -10.05 -2.25
C VAL A 140 1.26 -8.65 -1.69
N GLY A 141 1.79 -7.75 -2.51
CA GLY A 141 2.07 -6.38 -2.10
C GLY A 141 1.22 -5.38 -2.86
N HIS A 142 0.40 -4.60 -2.13
CA HIS A 142 -0.44 -3.56 -2.70
C HIS A 142 0.21 -2.18 -2.57
N SER A 143 0.21 -1.39 -3.65
CA SER A 143 0.69 -0.01 -3.64
C SER A 143 2.16 0.08 -3.20
N MET A 144 2.50 0.82 -2.14
CA MET A 144 3.83 0.81 -1.52
C MET A 144 4.25 -0.59 -1.08
N GLY A 145 3.30 -1.43 -0.64
CA GLY A 145 3.55 -2.83 -0.35
C GLY A 145 4.02 -3.62 -1.58
N GLY A 146 3.71 -3.16 -2.80
CA GLY A 146 4.27 -3.71 -4.05
C GLY A 146 5.76 -3.40 -4.21
N MET A 147 6.21 -2.21 -3.82
CA MET A 147 7.65 -1.91 -3.74
C MET A 147 8.34 -2.81 -2.71
N LEU A 148 7.75 -2.92 -1.52
CA LEU A 148 8.27 -3.79 -0.46
C LEU A 148 8.28 -5.27 -0.89
N ALA A 149 7.25 -5.73 -1.62
CA ALA A 149 7.19 -7.09 -2.13
C ALA A 149 8.30 -7.39 -3.14
N ALA A 150 8.61 -6.45 -4.04
CA ALA A 150 9.73 -6.56 -4.97
C ALA A 150 11.07 -6.65 -4.21
N ARG A 151 11.30 -5.74 -3.24
CA ARG A 151 12.50 -5.77 -2.40
C ARG A 151 12.60 -7.04 -1.56
N PHE A 152 11.49 -7.54 -1.01
CA PHE A 152 11.47 -8.81 -0.28
C PHE A 152 11.83 -9.98 -1.19
N ALA A 153 11.27 -10.02 -2.41
CA ALA A 153 11.53 -11.10 -3.35
C ALA A 153 12.98 -11.12 -3.88
N THR A 154 13.64 -9.97 -3.97
CA THR A 154 15.05 -9.89 -4.37
C THR A 154 16.00 -10.15 -3.21
N GLN A 155 15.64 -9.73 -2.00
CA GLN A 155 16.47 -9.91 -0.80
C GLN A 155 16.37 -11.32 -0.23
N TYR A 156 15.23 -11.99 -0.37
CA TYR A 156 14.95 -13.34 0.15
C TYR A 156 14.31 -14.25 -0.91
N PRO A 157 14.97 -14.46 -2.06
CA PRO A 157 14.37 -15.15 -3.21
C PRO A 157 13.94 -16.58 -2.90
N ASP A 158 14.63 -17.27 -2.00
CA ASP A 158 14.35 -18.67 -1.66
C ASP A 158 13.10 -18.83 -0.76
N MET A 159 12.66 -17.73 -0.12
CA MET A 159 11.44 -17.72 0.68
C MET A 159 10.18 -17.48 -0.18
N VAL A 160 10.30 -16.99 -1.42
CA VAL A 160 9.14 -16.56 -2.22
C VAL A 160 8.72 -17.64 -3.19
N GLU A 161 7.54 -18.22 -2.95
CA GLU A 161 6.93 -19.20 -3.86
C GLU A 161 6.28 -18.53 -5.06
N ARG A 162 5.54 -17.44 -4.82
CA ARG A 162 4.87 -16.61 -5.82
C ARG A 162 4.85 -15.16 -5.37
N LEU A 163 4.84 -14.25 -6.33
CA LEU A 163 4.79 -12.81 -6.08
C LEU A 163 3.59 -12.19 -6.80
N VAL A 164 2.86 -11.34 -6.12
CA VAL A 164 1.85 -10.48 -6.74
C VAL A 164 2.22 -9.03 -6.50
N LEU A 165 2.52 -8.31 -7.57
CA LEU A 165 2.72 -6.87 -7.57
C LEU A 165 1.37 -6.22 -7.88
N TYR A 166 0.65 -5.85 -6.83
CA TYR A 166 -0.74 -5.42 -6.89
C TYR A 166 -0.84 -3.89 -6.86
N ASN A 167 -1.23 -3.28 -7.98
CA ASN A 167 -1.23 -1.82 -8.15
C ASN A 167 0.02 -1.17 -7.51
N PRO A 168 1.24 -1.65 -7.81
CA PRO A 168 2.44 -1.13 -7.16
C PRO A 168 2.64 0.34 -7.50
N ILE A 169 3.21 1.11 -6.56
CA ILE A 169 3.77 2.43 -6.83
C ILE A 169 5.29 2.34 -6.98
N GLY A 170 5.98 3.49 -7.14
CA GLY A 170 7.42 3.47 -7.37
C GLY A 170 7.80 2.90 -8.74
N LEU A 171 6.97 3.15 -9.74
CA LEU A 171 7.08 2.62 -11.10
C LEU A 171 8.21 3.26 -11.91
N VAL A 172 8.78 4.33 -11.41
CA VAL A 172 9.92 5.06 -11.97
C VAL A 172 10.87 5.48 -10.86
N ASP A 173 12.12 5.74 -11.21
CA ASP A 173 13.07 6.38 -10.30
C ASP A 173 12.82 7.89 -10.29
N GLY A 174 12.05 8.36 -9.31
CA GLY A 174 11.65 9.77 -9.21
C GLY A 174 12.79 10.76 -9.00
N ARG A 175 14.02 10.27 -8.71
CA ARG A 175 15.20 11.13 -8.51
C ARG A 175 15.61 11.87 -9.77
N PHE A 176 15.20 11.36 -10.94
CA PHE A 176 15.49 11.99 -12.24
C PHE A 176 14.33 12.84 -12.76
N ASP A 177 13.13 12.67 -12.23
CA ASP A 177 11.91 13.30 -12.75
C ASP A 177 11.43 14.48 -11.91
N ARG A 178 11.87 14.57 -10.65
CA ARG A 178 11.45 15.61 -9.72
C ARG A 178 12.58 15.98 -8.74
N PRO A 179 12.64 17.27 -8.32
CA PRO A 179 13.63 17.69 -7.33
C PRO A 179 13.37 17.03 -5.98
N TRP A 180 14.42 16.99 -5.17
CA TRP A 180 14.33 16.59 -3.77
C TRP A 180 13.48 17.60 -2.99
N ASP A 181 12.55 17.06 -2.22
CA ASP A 181 11.73 17.81 -1.29
C ASP A 181 12.28 17.60 0.13
N SER A 182 12.72 18.67 0.77
CA SER A 182 13.40 18.55 2.07
C SER A 182 12.50 17.94 3.13
N THR A 183 13.09 17.19 4.05
CA THR A 183 12.35 16.59 5.17
C THR A 183 11.60 17.65 5.99
N ASP A 184 12.21 18.82 6.20
CA ASP A 184 11.60 19.91 6.97
C ASP A 184 10.36 20.48 6.29
N GLU A 185 10.43 20.72 4.97
CA GLU A 185 9.28 21.22 4.20
C GLU A 185 8.16 20.17 4.09
N SER A 186 8.52 18.91 3.85
CA SER A 186 7.57 17.79 3.85
C SER A 186 6.90 17.61 5.21
N TYR A 187 7.67 17.74 6.29
CA TYR A 187 7.15 17.67 7.65
C TYR A 187 6.16 18.80 7.95
N LYS A 188 6.51 20.05 7.61
CA LYS A 188 5.61 21.21 7.79
C LYS A 188 4.28 21.00 7.05
N ARG A 189 4.32 20.48 5.81
CA ARG A 189 3.10 20.15 5.06
C ARG A 189 2.29 19.05 5.73
N THR A 190 2.95 17.98 6.18
CA THR A 190 2.29 16.86 6.84
C THR A 190 1.68 17.30 8.16
N LEU A 191 2.42 18.11 8.96
CA LEU A 191 1.95 18.64 10.22
C LEU A 191 0.70 19.51 10.07
N GLY A 192 0.62 20.29 9.00
CA GLY A 192 -0.54 21.12 8.65
C GLY A 192 -1.70 20.39 8.00
N ALA A 193 -1.78 19.05 8.09
CA ALA A 193 -2.85 18.28 7.48
C ALA A 193 -4.23 18.68 8.03
N THR A 194 -5.18 18.85 7.11
CA THR A 194 -6.59 19.14 7.41
C THR A 194 -7.46 17.96 7.01
N PHE A 195 -8.72 17.90 7.48
CA PHE A 195 -9.65 16.88 7.01
C PHE A 195 -9.76 16.84 5.48
N GLN A 196 -9.86 18.02 4.86
CA GLN A 196 -9.95 18.12 3.40
C GLN A 196 -8.71 17.57 2.70
N SER A 197 -7.50 17.87 3.20
CA SER A 197 -6.25 17.36 2.59
C SER A 197 -6.13 15.84 2.75
N VAL A 198 -6.51 15.29 3.90
CA VAL A 198 -6.55 13.84 4.15
C VAL A 198 -7.54 13.16 3.20
N ARG A 199 -8.76 13.69 3.12
CA ARG A 199 -9.82 13.17 2.25
C ARG A 199 -9.43 13.22 0.78
N ASN A 200 -8.87 14.34 0.32
CA ASN A 200 -8.38 14.50 -1.06
C ASN A 200 -7.26 13.51 -1.38
N GLY A 201 -6.37 13.24 -0.42
CA GLY A 201 -5.31 12.25 -0.57
C GLY A 201 -5.85 10.84 -0.84
N LEU A 202 -6.91 10.43 -0.13
CA LEU A 202 -7.58 9.14 -0.34
C LEU A 202 -8.46 9.13 -1.59
N MET A 203 -9.12 10.25 -1.92
CA MET A 203 -9.95 10.37 -3.13
C MET A 203 -9.16 10.08 -4.42
N ARG A 204 -7.85 10.32 -4.41
CA ARG A 204 -6.99 9.99 -5.57
C ARG A 204 -7.01 8.50 -5.93
N TYR A 205 -7.32 7.61 -4.99
CA TYR A 205 -7.35 6.17 -5.24
C TYR A 205 -8.52 5.74 -6.13
N VAL A 206 -9.59 6.52 -6.10
CA VAL A 206 -10.81 6.30 -6.88
C VAL A 206 -11.13 7.47 -7.83
N SER A 207 -10.12 8.28 -8.18
CA SER A 207 -10.31 9.51 -8.98
C SER A 207 -10.86 9.26 -10.38
N HIS A 208 -10.66 8.07 -10.95
CA HIS A 208 -11.24 7.61 -12.21
C HIS A 208 -12.78 7.45 -12.13
N ASN A 209 -13.29 7.13 -10.95
CA ASN A 209 -14.72 6.95 -10.69
C ASN A 209 -15.08 7.45 -9.27
N PRO A 210 -15.48 8.72 -9.11
CA PRO A 210 -15.85 9.26 -7.79
C PRO A 210 -16.99 8.49 -7.09
N ALA A 211 -17.82 7.75 -7.82
CA ALA A 211 -18.88 6.90 -7.23
C ALA A 211 -18.31 5.67 -6.48
N ALA A 212 -17.05 5.33 -6.69
CA ALA A 212 -16.34 4.31 -5.92
C ALA A 212 -15.91 4.78 -4.52
N TRP A 213 -16.15 6.07 -4.17
CA TRP A 213 -15.98 6.55 -2.80
C TRP A 213 -17.09 6.00 -1.90
N THR A 214 -16.76 4.99 -1.13
CA THR A 214 -17.68 4.28 -0.24
C THR A 214 -17.69 4.88 1.19
N PRO A 215 -18.69 4.53 2.03
CA PRO A 215 -18.64 4.86 3.47
C PRO A 215 -17.38 4.35 4.17
N GLU A 216 -16.78 3.27 3.70
CA GLU A 216 -15.52 2.74 4.23
C GLU A 216 -14.35 3.69 3.98
N PHE A 217 -14.22 4.28 2.78
CA PHE A 217 -13.22 5.32 2.50
C PHE A 217 -13.42 6.55 3.38
N GLU A 218 -14.68 6.97 3.59
CA GLU A 218 -14.98 8.09 4.47
C GLU A 218 -14.57 7.77 5.92
N ALA A 219 -14.83 6.55 6.40
CA ALA A 219 -14.38 6.11 7.72
C ALA A 219 -12.85 6.16 7.86
N TYR A 220 -12.12 5.71 6.84
CA TYR A 220 -10.65 5.80 6.83
C TYR A 220 -10.15 7.25 6.81
N ALA A 221 -10.80 8.15 6.07
CA ALA A 221 -10.47 9.57 6.09
C ALA A 221 -10.66 10.17 7.51
N ARG A 222 -11.75 9.80 8.19
CA ARG A 222 -12.05 10.24 9.56
C ARG A 222 -11.05 9.69 10.57
N ILE A 223 -10.66 8.42 10.48
CA ILE A 223 -9.63 7.80 11.31
C ILE A 223 -8.29 8.55 11.12
N ARG A 224 -7.86 8.75 9.89
CA ARG A 224 -6.60 9.46 9.61
C ARG A 224 -6.63 10.92 10.10
N TYR A 225 -7.77 11.59 9.98
CA TYR A 225 -7.94 12.93 10.52
C TYR A 225 -7.95 12.93 12.05
N SER A 226 -8.50 11.93 12.72
CA SER A 226 -8.52 11.84 14.18
C SER A 226 -7.11 11.87 14.79
N TRP A 227 -6.12 11.31 14.10
CA TRP A 227 -4.72 11.37 14.54
C TRP A 227 -4.16 12.80 14.57
N THR A 228 -4.61 13.67 13.63
CA THR A 228 -4.15 15.06 13.55
C THR A 228 -4.64 15.92 14.72
N LEU A 229 -5.66 15.45 15.45
CA LEU A 229 -6.24 16.12 16.61
C LEU A 229 -5.58 15.71 17.93
N GLY A 230 -4.73 14.67 17.92
CA GLY A 230 -4.08 14.15 19.12
C GLY A 230 -2.75 14.85 19.43
N ALA A 231 -2.33 14.82 20.71
CA ALA A 231 -1.07 15.41 21.17
C ALA A 231 0.17 14.73 20.53
N GLU A 232 0.06 13.47 20.09
CA GLU A 232 1.16 12.73 19.46
C GLU A 232 1.25 12.99 17.94
N TRP A 233 0.37 13.83 17.38
CA TRP A 233 0.38 14.11 15.95
C TRP A 233 1.74 14.62 15.42
N PRO A 234 2.47 15.51 16.08
CA PRO A 234 3.77 15.93 15.57
C PRO A 234 4.76 14.79 15.38
N ARG A 235 4.74 13.79 16.27
CA ARG A 235 5.54 12.58 16.15
C ARG A 235 5.10 11.73 14.95
N LEU A 236 3.80 11.46 14.82
CA LEU A 236 3.27 10.69 13.69
C LEU A 236 3.48 11.41 12.37
N ALA A 237 3.34 12.73 12.32
CA ALA A 237 3.61 13.55 11.14
C ALA A 237 5.07 13.40 10.67
N MET A 238 6.03 13.41 11.59
CA MET A 238 7.44 13.15 11.26
C MET A 238 7.63 11.74 10.70
N VAL A 239 7.06 10.73 11.35
CA VAL A 239 7.12 9.34 10.89
C VAL A 239 6.51 9.19 9.49
N GLN A 240 5.33 9.78 9.23
CA GLN A 240 4.70 9.75 7.91
C GLN A 240 5.53 10.49 6.85
N THR A 241 6.19 11.58 7.23
CA THR A 241 7.12 12.30 6.35
C THR A 241 8.29 11.42 5.92
N LEU A 242 8.96 10.79 6.88
CA LEU A 242 10.10 9.90 6.60
C LEU A 242 9.68 8.68 5.77
N LEU A 243 8.52 8.09 6.07
CA LEU A 243 7.95 7.00 5.29
C LEU A 243 7.60 7.42 3.85
N GLY A 244 7.07 8.63 3.67
CA GLY A 244 6.77 9.20 2.34
C GLY A 244 8.02 9.39 1.47
N GLN A 245 9.17 9.66 2.09
CA GLN A 245 10.43 9.85 1.40
C GLN A 245 11.10 8.53 0.94
N VAL A 246 10.71 7.39 1.52
CA VAL A 246 11.29 6.08 1.15
C VAL A 246 11.13 5.80 -0.34
N GLN A 247 10.02 6.19 -0.95
CA GLN A 247 9.78 5.99 -2.39
C GLN A 247 10.79 6.72 -3.28
N TYR A 248 11.32 7.85 -2.82
CA TYR A 248 12.35 8.63 -3.52
C TYR A 248 13.75 8.14 -3.20
N LEU A 249 14.03 7.85 -1.92
CA LEU A 249 15.38 7.51 -1.44
C LEU A 249 15.76 6.06 -1.72
N ASP A 250 14.78 5.14 -1.79
CA ASP A 250 15.00 3.69 -1.96
C ASP A 250 14.13 3.12 -3.10
N PRO A 251 14.37 3.55 -4.36
CA PRO A 251 13.61 3.08 -5.52
C PRO A 251 13.84 1.59 -5.77
N VAL A 252 12.79 0.91 -6.28
CA VAL A 252 12.80 -0.55 -6.55
C VAL A 252 12.76 -0.87 -8.04
N VAL A 253 12.92 0.11 -8.92
CA VAL A 253 12.83 -0.10 -10.37
C VAL A 253 13.89 -1.04 -10.92
N HIS A 254 15.01 -1.16 -10.22
CA HIS A 254 16.11 -2.09 -10.59
C HIS A 254 15.91 -3.50 -10.02
N ASP A 255 15.02 -3.68 -9.06
CA ASP A 255 14.76 -4.97 -8.43
C ASP A 255 14.05 -5.94 -9.38
N TRP A 256 13.23 -5.44 -10.30
CA TRP A 256 12.38 -6.28 -11.15
C TRP A 256 13.16 -7.26 -12.01
N ALA A 257 14.33 -6.86 -12.54
CA ALA A 257 15.20 -7.71 -13.32
C ALA A 257 15.82 -8.88 -12.50
N HIS A 258 15.71 -8.83 -11.17
CA HIS A 258 16.29 -9.81 -10.25
C HIS A 258 15.26 -10.69 -9.56
N ILE A 259 13.96 -10.50 -9.83
CA ILE A 259 12.88 -11.32 -9.29
C ILE A 259 12.95 -12.72 -9.89
N LYS A 260 13.03 -13.74 -9.03
CA LYS A 260 13.13 -15.16 -9.44
C LYS A 260 11.80 -15.90 -9.38
N ALA A 261 10.85 -15.44 -8.57
CA ALA A 261 9.57 -16.13 -8.37
C ALA A 261 8.60 -15.90 -9.54
N PRO A 262 7.71 -16.87 -9.84
CA PRO A 262 6.56 -16.63 -10.70
C PRO A 262 5.78 -15.41 -10.19
N THR A 263 5.49 -14.45 -11.07
CA THR A 263 4.96 -13.15 -10.69
C THR A 263 3.68 -12.81 -11.45
N LEU A 264 2.68 -12.32 -10.74
CA LEU A 264 1.51 -11.65 -11.31
C LEU A 264 1.68 -10.15 -11.13
N VAL A 265 1.78 -9.42 -12.23
CA VAL A 265 1.71 -7.95 -12.27
C VAL A 265 0.24 -7.60 -12.46
N PHE A 266 -0.40 -7.11 -11.41
CA PHE A 266 -1.85 -7.11 -11.27
C PHE A 266 -2.39 -5.76 -10.82
N GLY A 267 -3.57 -5.38 -11.30
CA GLY A 267 -4.22 -4.18 -10.77
C GLY A 267 -5.36 -3.64 -11.62
N GLY A 268 -5.96 -2.53 -11.18
CA GLY A 268 -6.95 -1.76 -11.93
C GLY A 268 -6.28 -0.97 -13.05
N ALA A 269 -6.86 -1.01 -14.24
CA ALA A 269 -6.29 -0.37 -15.42
C ALA A 269 -6.37 1.16 -15.39
N GLU A 270 -7.30 1.72 -14.58
CA GLU A 270 -7.56 3.15 -14.48
C GLU A 270 -6.77 3.83 -13.35
N ASP A 271 -5.80 3.14 -12.77
CA ASP A 271 -4.95 3.72 -11.74
C ASP A 271 -4.14 4.91 -12.28
N SER A 272 -4.33 6.08 -11.68
CA SER A 272 -3.68 7.32 -12.09
C SER A 272 -2.77 7.92 -11.02
N LEU A 273 -2.48 7.20 -9.94
CA LEU A 273 -1.61 7.70 -8.87
C LEU A 273 -0.19 8.01 -9.34
N ALA A 274 0.30 7.28 -10.34
CA ALA A 274 1.62 7.48 -10.94
C ALA A 274 1.58 8.38 -12.20
N GLY A 275 0.56 9.23 -12.33
CA GLY A 275 0.37 10.11 -13.47
C GLY A 275 -0.97 9.88 -14.16
N THR A 276 -0.98 9.31 -15.37
CA THR A 276 -2.21 8.93 -16.07
C THR A 276 -2.41 7.41 -16.04
N ALA A 277 -3.65 6.94 -16.29
CA ALA A 277 -3.94 5.51 -16.42
C ALA A 277 -3.07 4.86 -17.51
N LYS A 278 -2.87 5.55 -18.66
CA LYS A 278 -1.98 5.05 -19.72
C LYS A 278 -0.54 4.88 -19.21
N ASN A 279 0.01 5.86 -18.51
CA ASN A 279 1.36 5.76 -17.95
C ASN A 279 1.47 4.59 -16.98
N PHE A 280 0.45 4.36 -16.15
CA PHE A 280 0.39 3.22 -15.26
C PHE A 280 0.40 1.90 -16.04
N GLN A 281 -0.47 1.73 -17.04
CA GLN A 281 -0.53 0.51 -17.88
C GLN A 281 0.81 0.23 -18.58
N ASP A 282 1.43 1.25 -19.18
CA ASP A 282 2.72 1.12 -19.85
C ASP A 282 3.82 0.67 -18.86
N ARG A 283 3.81 1.20 -17.64
CA ARG A 283 4.78 0.82 -16.58
C ARG A 283 4.52 -0.58 -16.04
N MET A 284 3.27 -0.98 -15.87
CA MET A 284 2.92 -2.35 -15.47
C MET A 284 3.38 -3.36 -16.52
N LYS A 285 3.21 -3.01 -17.81
CA LYS A 285 3.77 -3.82 -18.90
C LYS A 285 5.30 -3.88 -18.83
N PHE A 286 5.95 -2.75 -18.60
CA PHE A 286 7.41 -2.70 -18.46
C PHE A 286 7.91 -3.58 -17.30
N ILE A 287 7.24 -3.61 -16.15
CA ILE A 287 7.56 -4.52 -15.04
C ILE A 287 7.48 -5.97 -15.52
N ALA A 288 6.35 -6.34 -16.15
CA ALA A 288 6.14 -7.72 -16.60
C ALA A 288 7.19 -8.17 -17.63
N ASP A 289 7.56 -7.28 -18.56
CA ASP A 289 8.58 -7.54 -19.58
C ASP A 289 10.00 -7.61 -18.98
N THR A 290 10.26 -6.93 -17.86
CA THR A 290 11.58 -6.86 -17.22
C THR A 290 11.86 -8.08 -16.34
N ILE A 291 10.83 -8.68 -15.74
CA ILE A 291 11.00 -9.88 -14.91
C ILE A 291 11.46 -11.05 -15.80
N PRO A 292 12.61 -11.70 -15.47
CA PRO A 292 13.27 -12.59 -16.39
C PRO A 292 12.55 -13.92 -16.61
N ASN A 293 12.91 -14.61 -17.71
CA ASN A 293 12.53 -16.00 -18.03
C ASN A 293 11.01 -16.22 -18.22
N GLY A 294 10.27 -15.19 -18.65
CA GLY A 294 8.82 -15.31 -18.87
C GLY A 294 8.02 -15.64 -17.61
N LYS A 295 8.58 -15.36 -16.44
CA LYS A 295 7.95 -15.67 -15.14
C LYS A 295 6.86 -14.69 -14.73
N ALA A 296 6.72 -13.56 -15.43
CA ALA A 296 5.68 -12.60 -15.13
C ALA A 296 4.50 -12.70 -16.07
N ARG A 297 3.30 -12.52 -15.52
CA ARG A 297 2.05 -12.33 -16.26
C ARG A 297 1.47 -10.96 -15.88
N LEU A 298 1.01 -10.21 -16.88
CA LEU A 298 0.30 -8.96 -16.70
C LEU A 298 -1.20 -9.22 -16.76
N LEU A 299 -1.92 -8.72 -15.74
CA LEU A 299 -3.38 -8.69 -15.75
C LEU A 299 -3.87 -7.36 -15.18
N LEU A 300 -4.48 -6.57 -16.03
CA LEU A 300 -5.13 -5.30 -15.65
C LEU A 300 -6.64 -5.43 -15.76
N LEU A 301 -7.35 -4.96 -14.74
CA LEU A 301 -8.81 -5.01 -14.64
C LEU A 301 -9.41 -3.70 -15.16
N PRO A 302 -10.11 -3.71 -16.30
CA PRO A 302 -10.70 -2.50 -16.87
C PRO A 302 -11.74 -1.87 -15.93
N GLY A 303 -11.79 -0.53 -15.90
CA GLY A 303 -12.75 0.25 -15.13
C GLY A 303 -12.47 0.30 -13.62
N LEU A 304 -11.33 -0.22 -13.14
CA LEU A 304 -10.94 -0.20 -11.74
C LEU A 304 -9.67 0.63 -11.54
N GLY A 305 -9.59 1.32 -10.40
CA GLY A 305 -8.48 2.20 -10.04
C GLY A 305 -7.44 1.53 -9.15
N HIS A 306 -6.99 2.28 -8.13
CA HIS A 306 -5.87 1.88 -7.29
C HIS A 306 -6.17 0.77 -6.27
N VAL A 307 -7.43 0.58 -5.91
CA VAL A 307 -7.86 -0.35 -4.84
C VAL A 307 -8.96 -1.32 -5.31
N PRO A 308 -8.71 -2.12 -6.36
CA PRO A 308 -9.72 -2.98 -6.97
C PRO A 308 -10.43 -3.91 -5.98
N HIS A 309 -9.75 -4.36 -4.92
CA HIS A 309 -10.34 -5.22 -3.87
C HIS A 309 -11.43 -4.53 -3.03
N MET A 310 -11.43 -3.19 -3.00
CA MET A 310 -12.48 -2.39 -2.38
C MET A 310 -13.53 -1.95 -3.40
N GLU A 311 -13.13 -1.73 -4.66
CA GLU A 311 -14.01 -1.23 -5.72
C GLU A 311 -14.89 -2.32 -6.31
N ALA A 312 -14.32 -3.49 -6.60
CA ALA A 312 -15.00 -4.62 -7.24
C ALA A 312 -14.38 -5.96 -6.81
N PRO A 313 -14.67 -6.44 -5.59
CA PRO A 313 -14.17 -7.71 -5.07
C PRO A 313 -14.41 -8.89 -6.01
N ASP A 314 -15.61 -8.96 -6.58
CA ASP A 314 -16.03 -10.07 -7.47
C ASP A 314 -15.21 -10.15 -8.76
N LYS A 315 -14.65 -9.04 -9.22
CA LYS A 315 -13.75 -9.01 -10.39
C LYS A 315 -12.29 -9.24 -9.98
N THR A 316 -11.93 -8.87 -8.75
CA THR A 316 -10.54 -8.85 -8.28
C THR A 316 -10.09 -10.19 -7.72
N TYR A 317 -10.92 -10.84 -6.93
CA TYR A 317 -10.50 -12.05 -6.19
C TYR A 317 -10.33 -13.29 -7.06
N PRO A 318 -11.19 -13.60 -8.06
CA PRO A 318 -11.03 -14.81 -8.85
C PRO A 318 -9.66 -14.92 -9.56
N PRO A 319 -9.17 -13.93 -10.29
CA PRO A 319 -7.88 -14.02 -10.96
C PRO A 319 -6.70 -14.05 -9.96
N LEU A 320 -6.78 -13.34 -8.84
CA LEU A 320 -5.78 -13.40 -7.76
C LEU A 320 -5.68 -14.82 -7.21
N LEU A 321 -6.81 -15.43 -6.84
CA LEU A 321 -6.86 -16.80 -6.33
C LEU A 321 -6.40 -17.83 -7.38
N SER A 322 -6.78 -17.66 -8.64
CA SER A 322 -6.35 -18.53 -9.73
C SER A 322 -4.83 -18.59 -9.82
N PHE A 323 -4.17 -17.42 -9.79
CA PHE A 323 -2.71 -17.35 -9.81
C PHE A 323 -2.07 -18.00 -8.58
N LEU A 324 -2.58 -17.72 -7.38
CA LEU A 324 -2.01 -18.24 -6.13
C LEU A 324 -2.19 -19.75 -6.01
N LYS A 325 -3.26 -20.33 -6.60
CA LYS A 325 -3.55 -21.77 -6.58
C LYS A 325 -2.90 -22.57 -7.69
N GLU A 326 -2.32 -21.93 -8.69
CA GLU A 326 -1.78 -22.63 -9.86
C GLU A 326 -0.72 -23.67 -9.47
N GLY A 327 -0.91 -24.89 -9.91
CA GLY A 327 0.01 -26.01 -9.62
C GLY A 327 -0.01 -26.50 -8.17
N LEU A 328 -0.91 -25.99 -7.32
CA LEU A 328 -1.18 -26.62 -6.03
C LEU A 328 -2.05 -27.85 -6.28
N ALA A 329 -1.73 -28.97 -5.60
CA ALA A 329 -2.57 -30.16 -5.70
C ALA A 329 -4.00 -29.83 -5.23
N THR A 330 -4.99 -30.16 -6.03
CA THR A 330 -6.39 -30.18 -5.61
C THR A 330 -6.53 -31.32 -4.60
N GLN A 331 -6.64 -30.98 -3.31
CA GLN A 331 -7.00 -31.95 -2.27
C GLN A 331 -8.50 -32.19 -2.28
#